data_be7ab82e600293af30e3bd6e75a7e815
#
_entry.id   be7ab82e600293af30e3bd6e75a7e815
#
_cell.length_a   1.000
_cell.length_b   1.000
_cell.length_c   1.000
_cell.angle_alpha   90.00
_cell.angle_beta   90.00
_cell.angle_gamma   90.00
#
_symmetry.space_group_name_H-M   'P 1'
#
loop_
_entity.id
_entity.type
_entity.pdbx_description
1 polymer ?
#
loop_
_entity_poly.entity_id
_entity_poly.type
_entity_poly.pdbx_seq_one_letter_code
_entity_poly.pdbx_strand_id
1 'polypeptide(L)' 'MFEYKSEVFKTSTSLASAGVKKLKVDKIDELDQLINQRTSEGWELAFQSMALDASLAQYSILLTFRKPKD' A
#
# COMPACT_ATOMS: atom_id res chain seq x y z
N MET A 1 18.76 -15.50 -6.59
CA MET A 1 17.43 -15.87 -6.07
C MET A 1 16.92 -14.77 -5.15
N PHE A 2 15.61 -14.58 -5.10
CA PHE A 2 15.00 -13.58 -4.24
C PHE A 2 14.09 -14.20 -3.20
N GLU A 3 13.98 -13.54 -2.10
CA GLU A 3 13.01 -13.81 -1.06
C GLU A 3 11.90 -12.77 -1.20
N TYR A 4 10.64 -13.18 -1.05
CA TYR A 4 9.47 -12.31 -1.23
C TYR A 4 8.67 -12.20 0.04
N LYS A 5 8.07 -11.03 0.23
CA LYS A 5 7.24 -10.74 1.39
C LYS A 5 6.09 -9.84 0.93
N SER A 6 4.86 -10.21 1.27
CA SER A 6 3.69 -9.43 0.90
C SER A 6 3.01 -8.84 2.13
N GLU A 7 2.54 -7.61 1.97
CA GLU A 7 1.82 -6.89 3.02
C GLU A 7 0.60 -6.22 2.42
N VAL A 8 -0.42 -6.02 3.24
CA VAL A 8 -1.61 -5.28 2.84
C VAL A 8 -1.68 -3.99 3.65
N PHE A 9 -1.79 -2.88 2.93
CA PHE A 9 -2.01 -1.57 3.52
C PHE A 9 -3.46 -1.17 3.27
N LYS A 10 -4.21 -0.93 4.33
CA LYS A 10 -5.62 -0.57 4.23
C LYS A 10 -5.82 0.87 4.63
N THR A 11 -6.69 1.56 3.91
CA THR A 11 -7.02 2.93 4.25
C THR A 11 -8.47 3.22 3.88
N SER A 12 -9.09 4.09 4.67
CA SER A 12 -10.45 4.55 4.40
C SER A 12 -10.44 5.60 3.31
N THR A 13 -11.54 5.66 2.54
CA THR A 13 -11.75 6.74 1.60
C THR A 13 -12.58 7.83 2.29
N SER A 14 -12.51 9.05 1.77
CA SER A 14 -13.40 10.12 2.19
C SER A 14 -14.70 10.00 1.43
N LEU A 15 -15.80 9.83 2.14
CA LEU A 15 -17.14 9.82 1.54
C LEU A 15 -17.83 11.16 1.63
N ALA A 16 -17.18 12.14 2.23
CA ALA A 16 -17.81 13.41 2.55
C ALA A 16 -18.00 14.31 1.34
N SER A 17 -17.30 14.06 0.26
CA SER A 17 -17.29 14.98 -0.88
C SER A 17 -18.08 14.41 -2.04
N ALA A 18 -19.35 14.65 -2.08
CA ALA A 18 -20.20 14.45 -3.28
C ALA A 18 -19.98 13.10 -3.98
N GLY A 19 -19.75 12.05 -3.21
CA GLY A 19 -19.60 10.72 -3.76
C GLY A 19 -18.26 10.44 -4.44
N VAL A 20 -17.35 11.37 -4.44
CA VAL A 20 -16.02 11.14 -4.98
C VAL A 20 -15.16 10.46 -3.93
N LYS A 21 -14.66 9.29 -4.26
CA LYS A 21 -13.81 8.52 -3.36
C LYS A 21 -12.36 8.71 -3.77
N LYS A 22 -11.60 9.31 -2.88
CA LYS A 22 -10.18 9.57 -3.11
C LYS A 22 -9.38 9.05 -1.94
N LEU A 23 -8.18 8.58 -2.24
CA LEU A 23 -7.22 8.25 -1.21
C LEU A 23 -6.78 9.55 -0.55
N LYS A 24 -6.80 9.60 0.78
CA LYS A 24 -6.40 10.80 1.51
C LYS A 24 -4.90 11.03 1.37
N VAL A 25 -4.51 12.30 1.30
CA VAL A 25 -3.09 12.66 1.13
C VAL A 25 -2.23 12.13 2.29
N ASP A 26 -2.71 12.25 3.52
CA ASP A 26 -1.98 11.74 4.68
C ASP A 26 -1.81 10.22 4.61
N LYS A 27 -2.75 9.50 4.01
CA LYS A 27 -2.62 8.06 3.83
C LYS A 27 -1.61 7.71 2.73
N ILE A 28 -1.49 8.56 1.72
CA ILE A 28 -0.44 8.40 0.71
C ILE A 28 0.92 8.58 1.36
N ASP A 29 1.06 9.56 2.25
CA ASP A 29 2.30 9.77 2.98
C ASP A 29 2.66 8.57 3.87
N GLU A 30 1.66 7.98 4.53
CA GLU A 30 1.87 6.78 5.33
C GLU A 30 2.33 5.60 4.46
N LEU A 31 1.75 5.47 3.28
CA LEU A 31 2.15 4.43 2.34
C LEU A 31 3.60 4.61 1.92
N ASP A 32 3.98 5.85 1.57
CA ASP A 32 5.35 6.16 1.19
C ASP A 32 6.32 5.86 2.33
N GLN A 33 5.95 6.18 3.56
CA GLN A 33 6.77 5.90 4.73
C GLN A 33 6.96 4.39 4.91
N LEU A 34 5.91 3.60 4.70
CA LEU A 34 6.02 2.16 4.80
C LEU A 34 6.98 1.61 3.74
N ILE A 35 6.84 2.06 2.49
CA ILE A 35 7.70 1.62 1.41
C ILE A 35 9.15 2.01 1.70
N ASN A 36 9.37 3.24 2.16
CA ASN A 36 10.71 3.72 2.48
C ASN A 36 11.33 2.93 3.64
N GLN A 37 10.51 2.59 4.63
CA GLN A 37 10.98 1.78 5.76
C GLN A 37 11.44 0.41 5.28
N ARG A 38 10.66 -0.24 4.42
CA ARG A 38 11.03 -1.56 3.91
C ARG A 38 12.28 -1.48 3.04
N THR A 39 12.41 -0.41 2.25
CA THR A 39 13.60 -0.20 1.43
C THR A 39 14.85 -0.06 2.31
N SER A 40 14.74 0.64 3.44
CA SER A 40 15.86 0.79 4.35
C SER A 40 16.26 -0.53 5.01
N GLU A 41 15.35 -1.48 5.06
CA GLU A 41 15.61 -2.84 5.58
C GLU A 41 16.18 -3.78 4.52
N GLY A 42 16.38 -3.29 3.30
CA GLY A 42 16.93 -4.09 2.21
C GLY A 42 15.90 -4.69 1.28
N TRP A 43 14.62 -4.37 1.48
CA TRP A 43 13.55 -4.85 0.62
C TRP A 43 13.32 -3.87 -0.54
N GLU A 44 12.98 -4.42 -1.71
CA GLU A 44 12.60 -3.59 -2.84
C GLU A 44 11.14 -3.90 -3.22
N LEU A 45 10.39 -2.88 -3.60
CA LEU A 45 9.01 -3.05 -4.02
C LEU A 45 8.99 -3.71 -5.39
N ALA A 46 8.46 -4.92 -5.47
CA ALA A 46 8.43 -5.69 -6.70
C ALA A 46 7.08 -5.63 -7.40
N PHE A 47 6.00 -5.51 -6.64
CA PHE A 47 4.65 -5.52 -7.18
C PHE A 47 3.71 -4.76 -6.26
N GLN A 48 2.73 -4.07 -6.87
CA GLN A 48 1.72 -3.33 -6.13
C GLN A 48 0.40 -3.44 -6.89
N SER A 49 -0.69 -3.67 -6.16
CA SER A 49 -2.02 -3.55 -6.73
C SER A 49 -2.95 -2.92 -5.71
N MET A 50 -4.04 -2.37 -6.18
CA MET A 50 -4.99 -1.69 -5.31
C MET A 50 -6.40 -2.14 -5.66
N ALA A 51 -7.20 -2.37 -4.64
CA ALA A 51 -8.62 -2.69 -4.78
C ALA A 51 -9.44 -1.79 -3.89
N LEU A 52 -10.59 -1.36 -4.38
CA LEU A 52 -11.54 -0.57 -3.62
C LEU A 52 -12.68 -1.48 -3.16
N ASP A 53 -12.92 -1.51 -1.86
CA ASP A 53 -14.12 -2.12 -1.31
C ASP A 53 -15.15 -1.01 -1.11
N ALA A 54 -16.09 -0.92 -2.02
CA ALA A 54 -17.07 0.16 -2.01
C ALA A 54 -18.01 0.08 -0.81
N SER A 55 -18.32 -1.13 -0.35
CA SER A 55 -19.23 -1.30 0.78
C SER A 55 -18.61 -0.86 2.10
N LEU A 56 -17.29 -0.96 2.21
CA LEU A 56 -16.54 -0.56 3.41
C LEU A 56 -15.85 0.79 3.25
N ALA A 57 -15.95 1.41 2.07
CA ALA A 57 -15.26 2.64 1.75
C ALA A 57 -13.76 2.56 2.07
N GLN A 58 -13.14 1.46 1.67
CA GLN A 58 -11.74 1.19 1.94
C GLN A 58 -10.99 0.85 0.67
N TYR A 59 -9.74 1.32 0.59
CA TYR A 59 -8.76 0.80 -0.34
C TYR A 59 -7.91 -0.24 0.37
N SER A 60 -7.63 -1.33 -0.33
CA SER A 60 -6.64 -2.32 0.09
C SER A 60 -5.53 -2.33 -0.94
N ILE A 61 -4.33 -2.06 -0.49
CA ILE A 61 -3.17 -1.99 -1.36
C ILE A 61 -2.27 -3.16 -1.01
N LEU A 62 -2.10 -4.07 -1.97
CA LEU A 62 -1.20 -5.20 -1.79
C LEU A 62 0.18 -4.78 -2.26
N LEU A 63 1.15 -4.94 -1.39
CA LEU A 63 2.55 -4.62 -1.67
C LEU A 63 3.35 -5.91 -1.54
N THR A 64 4.08 -6.25 -2.59
CA THR A 64 4.99 -7.38 -2.55
C THR A 64 6.41 -6.86 -2.68
N PHE A 65 7.22 -7.16 -1.67
CA PHE A 65 8.61 -6.76 -1.62
C PHE A 65 9.50 -7.97 -1.88
N ARG A 66 10.70 -7.72 -2.33
CA ARG A 66 11.70 -8.77 -2.51
C ARG A 66 13.06 -8.27 -2.07
N LYS A 67 13.93 -9.20 -1.72
CA LYS A 67 15.34 -8.90 -1.52
C LYS A 67 16.18 -10.10 -1.92
N PRO A 68 17.44 -9.89 -2.28
CA PRO A 68 18.31 -11.00 -2.64
C PRO A 68 18.46 -11.98 -1.49
N LYS A 69 18.44 -13.24 -1.83
CA LYS A 69 18.63 -14.32 -0.87
C LYS A 69 19.79 -15.18 -1.32
N ASP A 70 20.71 -15.40 -0.42
CA ASP A 70 21.89 -16.22 -0.68
C ASP A 70 21.56 -17.70 -0.73
#